data_8de18afabac173eafa1edfda02e2bbc2
#
_entry.id   8de18afabac173eafa1edfda02e2bbc2
#
_cell.length_a   1.000
_cell.length_b   1.000
_cell.length_c   1.000
_cell.angle_alpha   90.00
_cell.angle_beta   90.00
_cell.angle_gamma   90.00
#
_symmetry.space_group_name_H-M   'P 1'
#
loop_
_entity.id
_entity.type
_entity.pdbx_description
1 polymer ?
#
loop_
_entity_poly.entity_id
_entity_poly.type
_entity_poly.pdbx_seq_one_letter_code
_entity_poly.pdbx_strand_id
1 'polypeptide(L)'
;PGLGACHTRVVFAGDRAGEFELRLEGASYEQIARAGGGILSTVRAVRAASEDELFRQSEPRIAALLRDGVTSLEIKSGYGLDFDNERKMLRVARALGERFGITVRTTCLAAHALPPEFAGDADGYIDAAIGWLPRLHAEGLVDAVDAFCEGIGFSPAQTRRMFEAARALGLPVKLHADQLSDLGGAALAAESGGLSADHIEFTSEDGVRAMALHGTVAVLLPGAFHVLRETK
;
A
#
# COMPACT_ATOMS: atom_id res chain seq x y z
N PRO A 1 13.03 24.02 -2.88
CA PRO A 1 12.00 23.12 -2.39
C PRO A 1 11.66 22.10 -3.46
N GLY A 2 11.61 20.81 -3.10
CA GLY A 2 11.25 19.74 -4.01
C GLY A 2 9.82 19.25 -3.79
N LEU A 3 9.33 18.38 -4.67
CA LEU A 3 8.02 17.74 -4.55
C LEU A 3 8.11 16.53 -3.61
N GLY A 4 7.04 16.28 -2.88
CA GLY A 4 6.86 15.06 -2.09
C GLY A 4 5.86 14.13 -2.77
N ALA A 5 6.20 12.85 -2.94
CA ALA A 5 5.26 11.84 -3.36
C ALA A 5 4.87 10.97 -2.16
N CYS A 6 3.64 11.15 -1.66
CA CYS A 6 3.17 10.57 -0.40
C CYS A 6 2.39 9.27 -0.56
N HIS A 7 2.36 8.69 -1.76
CA HIS A 7 1.72 7.41 -2.04
C HIS A 7 2.39 6.72 -3.23
N THR A 8 3.43 5.93 -2.97
CA THR A 8 4.07 5.16 -4.05
C THR A 8 4.33 3.71 -3.66
N ARG A 9 4.41 2.85 -4.66
CA ARG A 9 4.82 1.45 -4.58
C ARG A 9 5.83 1.14 -5.69
N VAL A 10 6.95 1.85 -5.70
CA VAL A 10 7.98 1.72 -6.74
C VAL A 10 8.82 0.45 -6.63
N VAL A 11 8.81 -0.22 -5.47
CA VAL A 11 9.51 -1.50 -5.25
C VAL A 11 8.59 -2.64 -5.65
N PHE A 12 8.78 -3.16 -6.85
CA PHE A 12 8.11 -4.36 -7.34
C PHE A 12 8.90 -4.98 -8.50
N ALA A 13 8.63 -6.26 -8.77
CA ALA A 13 9.16 -6.99 -9.91
C ALA A 13 8.06 -7.37 -10.90
N GLY A 14 8.47 -7.67 -12.14
CA GLY A 14 7.56 -7.98 -13.23
C GLY A 14 6.84 -6.75 -13.77
N ASP A 15 5.90 -7.00 -14.67
CA ASP A 15 5.01 -5.98 -15.24
C ASP A 15 3.57 -6.52 -15.32
N ARG A 16 2.66 -5.65 -15.64
CA ARG A 16 1.23 -5.94 -15.80
C ARG A 16 0.68 -5.41 -17.14
N ALA A 17 1.55 -5.31 -18.15
CA ALA A 17 1.19 -4.78 -19.46
C ALA A 17 0.04 -5.60 -20.10
N GLY A 18 0.11 -6.93 -20.05
CA GLY A 18 -0.95 -7.80 -20.55
C GLY A 18 -2.30 -7.64 -19.82
N GLU A 19 -2.27 -7.35 -18.52
CA GLU A 19 -3.50 -7.05 -17.77
C GLU A 19 -4.08 -5.69 -18.16
N PHE A 20 -3.23 -4.72 -18.46
CA PHE A 20 -3.66 -3.42 -18.97
C PHE A 20 -4.32 -3.56 -20.35
N GLU A 21 -3.75 -4.39 -21.23
CA GLU A 21 -4.35 -4.73 -22.53
C GLU A 21 -5.75 -5.35 -22.37
N LEU A 22 -5.90 -6.36 -21.50
CA LEU A 22 -7.20 -6.96 -21.17
C LEU A 22 -8.22 -5.92 -20.69
N ARG A 23 -7.79 -4.92 -19.92
CA ARG A 23 -8.64 -3.81 -19.49
C ARG A 23 -9.09 -2.92 -20.66
N LEU A 24 -8.20 -2.64 -21.59
CA LEU A 24 -8.55 -1.89 -22.81
C LEU A 24 -9.58 -2.64 -23.65
N GLU A 25 -9.54 -3.97 -23.63
CA GLU A 25 -10.51 -4.87 -24.26
C GLU A 25 -11.82 -5.00 -23.47
N GLY A 26 -11.93 -4.38 -22.29
CA GLY A 26 -13.17 -4.32 -21.51
C GLY A 26 -13.23 -5.28 -20.32
N ALA A 27 -12.17 -6.02 -20.01
CA ALA A 27 -12.14 -6.87 -18.84
C ALA A 27 -12.23 -6.05 -17.53
N SER A 28 -13.10 -6.47 -16.60
CA SER A 28 -13.20 -5.84 -15.29
C SER A 28 -12.01 -6.20 -14.40
N TYR A 29 -11.78 -5.36 -13.36
CA TYR A 29 -10.78 -5.65 -12.32
C TYR A 29 -10.99 -7.04 -11.70
N GLU A 30 -12.25 -7.38 -11.42
CA GLU A 30 -12.62 -8.65 -10.80
C GLU A 30 -12.34 -9.85 -11.72
N GLN A 31 -12.60 -9.73 -13.02
CA GLN A 31 -12.29 -10.77 -14.00
C GLN A 31 -10.78 -11.03 -14.08
N ILE A 32 -9.97 -9.98 -14.11
CA ILE A 32 -8.51 -10.09 -14.13
C ILE A 32 -8.00 -10.74 -12.83
N ALA A 33 -8.53 -10.32 -11.69
CA ALA A 33 -8.15 -10.87 -10.39
C ALA A 33 -8.50 -12.37 -10.28
N ARG A 34 -9.69 -12.78 -10.73
CA ARG A 34 -10.11 -14.20 -10.76
C ARG A 34 -9.27 -15.07 -11.70
N ALA A 35 -8.73 -14.49 -12.76
CA ALA A 35 -7.80 -15.17 -13.67
C ALA A 35 -6.36 -15.29 -13.10
N GLY A 36 -6.14 -14.88 -11.85
CA GLY A 36 -4.83 -14.93 -11.20
C GLY A 36 -3.92 -13.75 -11.50
N GLY A 37 -4.46 -12.68 -12.12
CA GLY A 37 -3.81 -11.39 -12.33
C GLY A 37 -3.92 -10.49 -11.11
N GLY A 38 -3.78 -9.19 -11.34
CA GLY A 38 -3.89 -8.18 -10.30
C GLY A 38 -2.70 -8.18 -9.33
N ILE A 39 -2.99 -7.90 -8.07
CA ILE A 39 -1.98 -7.81 -7.00
C ILE A 39 -1.18 -9.11 -6.87
N LEU A 40 -1.83 -10.27 -6.97
CA LEU A 40 -1.18 -11.58 -6.80
C LEU A 40 -0.16 -11.90 -7.92
N SER A 41 -0.34 -11.36 -9.12
CA SER A 41 0.66 -11.46 -10.19
C SER A 41 1.96 -10.75 -9.77
N THR A 42 1.85 -9.53 -9.27
CA THR A 42 3.00 -8.78 -8.74
C THR A 42 3.62 -9.48 -7.52
N VAL A 43 2.81 -10.04 -6.62
CA VAL A 43 3.29 -10.79 -5.46
C VAL A 43 4.17 -11.97 -5.87
N ARG A 44 3.73 -12.77 -6.85
CA ARG A 44 4.54 -13.89 -7.36
C ARG A 44 5.88 -13.41 -7.91
N ALA A 45 5.89 -12.32 -8.67
CA ALA A 45 7.12 -11.77 -9.24
C ALA A 45 8.06 -11.21 -8.16
N VAL A 46 7.53 -10.51 -7.15
CA VAL A 46 8.31 -9.98 -6.01
C VAL A 46 8.91 -11.11 -5.18
N ARG A 47 8.14 -12.16 -4.90
CA ARG A 47 8.63 -13.32 -4.14
C ARG A 47 9.74 -14.07 -4.88
N ALA A 48 9.65 -14.17 -6.20
CA ALA A 48 10.66 -14.83 -7.03
C ALA A 48 11.95 -14.00 -7.20
N ALA A 49 11.87 -12.68 -7.16
CA ALA A 49 13.00 -11.79 -7.36
C ALA A 49 13.91 -11.75 -6.11
N SER A 50 15.23 -11.71 -6.34
CA SER A 50 16.21 -11.40 -5.29
C SER A 50 16.11 -9.93 -4.85
N GLU A 51 16.73 -9.58 -3.73
CA GLU A 51 16.82 -8.21 -3.23
C GLU A 51 17.53 -7.30 -4.25
N ASP A 52 18.64 -7.77 -4.82
CA ASP A 52 19.40 -7.05 -5.86
C ASP A 52 18.58 -6.84 -7.14
N GLU A 53 17.78 -7.81 -7.51
CA GLU A 53 16.93 -7.71 -8.69
C GLU A 53 15.78 -6.72 -8.47
N LEU A 54 15.12 -6.74 -7.32
CA LEU A 54 14.14 -5.73 -6.95
C LEU A 54 14.74 -4.33 -6.94
N PHE A 55 15.95 -4.19 -6.39
CA PHE A 55 16.66 -2.92 -6.37
C PHE A 55 16.89 -2.41 -7.80
N ARG A 56 17.53 -3.22 -8.67
CA ARG A 56 17.83 -2.85 -10.08
C ARG A 56 16.57 -2.51 -10.87
N GLN A 57 15.48 -3.25 -10.68
CA GLN A 57 14.21 -2.97 -11.36
C GLN A 57 13.55 -1.68 -10.86
N SER A 58 13.81 -1.28 -9.61
CA SER A 58 13.22 -0.08 -9.00
C SER A 58 13.99 1.21 -9.30
N GLU A 59 15.31 1.14 -9.53
CA GLU A 59 16.16 2.31 -9.81
C GLU A 59 15.61 3.20 -10.94
N PRO A 60 15.18 2.69 -12.10
CA PRO A 60 14.66 3.53 -13.18
C PRO A 60 13.40 4.30 -12.79
N ARG A 61 12.55 3.72 -11.91
CA ARG A 61 11.32 4.35 -11.43
C ARG A 61 11.64 5.53 -10.51
N ILE A 62 12.61 5.35 -9.59
CA ILE A 62 13.10 6.45 -8.74
C ILE A 62 13.74 7.55 -9.60
N ALA A 63 14.59 7.18 -10.55
CA ALA A 63 15.23 8.15 -11.44
C ALA A 63 14.19 8.96 -12.26
N ALA A 64 13.07 8.35 -12.66
CA ALA A 64 11.98 9.06 -13.32
C ALA A 64 11.34 10.10 -12.39
N LEU A 65 10.97 9.71 -11.16
CA LEU A 65 10.40 10.63 -10.17
C LEU A 65 11.33 11.79 -9.83
N LEU A 66 12.63 11.53 -9.74
CA LEU A 66 13.63 12.59 -9.51
C LEU A 66 13.70 13.59 -10.67
N ARG A 67 13.60 13.13 -11.91
CA ARG A 67 13.54 14.03 -13.10
C ARG A 67 12.29 14.92 -13.07
N ASP A 68 11.21 14.43 -12.47
CA ASP A 68 9.96 15.19 -12.28
C ASP A 68 10.01 16.13 -11.06
N GLY A 69 11.17 16.20 -10.35
CA GLY A 69 11.39 17.12 -9.24
C GLY A 69 11.00 16.59 -7.85
N VAL A 70 10.73 15.28 -7.74
CA VAL A 70 10.44 14.65 -6.44
C VAL A 70 11.74 14.50 -5.64
N THR A 71 11.74 14.96 -4.39
CA THR A 71 12.89 14.87 -3.47
C THR A 71 12.60 14.12 -2.20
N SER A 72 11.33 13.81 -1.94
CA SER A 72 10.89 13.02 -0.79
C SER A 72 9.84 12.02 -1.25
N LEU A 73 10.00 10.76 -0.84
CA LEU A 73 9.13 9.66 -1.25
C LEU A 73 8.59 8.91 -0.03
N GLU A 74 7.33 8.56 -0.08
CA GLU A 74 6.83 7.39 0.63
C GLU A 74 6.93 6.18 -0.28
N ILE A 75 7.50 5.08 0.21
CA ILE A 75 7.51 3.79 -0.49
C ILE A 75 6.82 2.75 0.39
N LYS A 76 5.69 2.25 -0.10
CA LYS A 76 4.91 1.21 0.57
C LYS A 76 5.38 -0.18 0.11
N SER A 77 5.41 -1.14 1.03
CA SER A 77 5.49 -2.58 0.72
C SER A 77 4.12 -3.13 0.25
N GLY A 78 3.78 -4.38 0.54
CA GLY A 78 2.46 -4.93 0.26
C GLY A 78 2.37 -5.79 -0.99
N TYR A 79 3.51 -6.18 -1.54
CA TYR A 79 3.60 -7.21 -2.58
C TYR A 79 4.43 -8.43 -2.14
N GLY A 80 4.88 -8.46 -0.90
CA GLY A 80 5.51 -9.62 -0.30
C GLY A 80 4.48 -10.59 0.25
N LEU A 81 3.59 -10.08 1.09
CA LEU A 81 2.51 -10.76 1.80
C LEU A 81 2.98 -11.95 2.66
N ASP A 82 4.25 -11.96 3.01
CA ASP A 82 4.88 -12.76 4.06
C ASP A 82 6.02 -11.96 4.69
N PHE A 83 6.53 -12.43 5.84
CA PHE A 83 7.53 -11.68 6.59
C PHE A 83 8.80 -11.39 5.79
N ASP A 84 9.37 -12.41 5.14
CA ASP A 84 10.68 -12.28 4.49
C ASP A 84 10.60 -11.39 3.24
N ASN A 85 9.52 -11.48 2.48
CA ASN A 85 9.33 -10.68 1.27
C ASN A 85 8.89 -9.24 1.58
N GLU A 86 8.06 -9.00 2.60
CA GLU A 86 7.77 -7.64 3.09
C GLU A 86 9.04 -6.95 3.59
N ARG A 87 9.84 -7.66 4.40
CA ARG A 87 11.15 -7.20 4.88
C ARG A 87 12.09 -6.86 3.71
N LYS A 88 12.18 -7.74 2.72
CA LYS A 88 12.98 -7.53 1.49
C LYS A 88 12.58 -6.25 0.76
N MET A 89 11.28 -6.02 0.56
CA MET A 89 10.79 -4.80 -0.08
C MET A 89 11.16 -3.54 0.70
N LEU A 90 10.97 -3.54 2.01
CA LEU A 90 11.29 -2.40 2.87
C LEU A 90 12.80 -2.11 2.90
N ARG A 91 13.65 -3.13 2.90
CA ARG A 91 15.12 -2.98 2.80
C ARG A 91 15.52 -2.34 1.47
N VAL A 92 14.95 -2.82 0.36
CA VAL A 92 15.18 -2.22 -0.97
C VAL A 92 14.73 -0.75 -0.98
N ALA A 93 13.59 -0.42 -0.37
CA ALA A 93 13.12 0.96 -0.28
C ALA A 93 14.12 1.87 0.47
N ARG A 94 14.69 1.41 1.59
CA ARG A 94 15.75 2.13 2.32
C ARG A 94 17.00 2.31 1.46
N ALA A 95 17.50 1.22 0.86
CA ALA A 95 18.68 1.24 0.02
C ALA A 95 18.55 2.19 -1.19
N LEU A 96 17.35 2.29 -1.78
CA LEU A 96 17.07 3.27 -2.85
C LEU A 96 17.17 4.71 -2.34
N GLY A 97 16.67 5.00 -1.13
CA GLY A 97 16.83 6.31 -0.51
C GLY A 97 18.28 6.70 -0.33
N GLU A 98 19.09 5.80 0.19
CA GLU A 98 20.55 5.98 0.36
C GLU A 98 21.26 6.17 -0.99
N ARG A 99 20.97 5.31 -1.97
CA ARG A 99 21.55 5.34 -3.31
C ARG A 99 21.35 6.66 -4.04
N PHE A 100 20.15 7.24 -3.92
CA PHE A 100 19.79 8.47 -4.61
C PHE A 100 19.93 9.73 -3.74
N GLY A 101 20.28 9.60 -2.48
CA GLY A 101 20.44 10.74 -1.55
C GLY A 101 19.14 11.50 -1.32
N ILE A 102 18.01 10.80 -1.30
CA ILE A 102 16.66 11.37 -1.09
C ILE A 102 16.02 10.88 0.21
N THR A 103 15.07 11.66 0.72
CA THR A 103 14.28 11.22 1.88
C THR A 103 13.28 10.16 1.44
N VAL A 104 13.41 8.95 1.99
CA VAL A 104 12.42 7.88 1.84
C VAL A 104 11.77 7.58 3.18
N ARG A 105 10.43 7.60 3.21
CA ARG A 105 9.61 7.06 4.29
C ARG A 105 9.04 5.72 3.86
N THR A 106 9.28 4.69 4.65
CA THR A 106 8.84 3.34 4.34
C THR A 106 7.57 3.02 5.10
N THR A 107 6.57 2.53 4.39
CA THR A 107 5.28 2.15 4.97
C THR A 107 5.05 0.65 4.80
N CYS A 108 4.84 -0.05 5.90
CA CYS A 108 4.45 -1.46 5.88
C CYS A 108 2.98 -1.56 5.48
N LEU A 109 2.73 -2.14 4.31
CA LEU A 109 1.39 -2.40 3.76
C LEU A 109 1.16 -3.93 3.65
N ALA A 110 1.55 -4.70 4.66
CA ALA A 110 1.31 -6.15 4.67
C ALA A 110 -0.18 -6.48 4.53
N ALA A 111 -1.06 -5.68 5.14
CA ALA A 111 -2.51 -5.80 5.01
C ALA A 111 -3.03 -5.21 3.68
N HIS A 112 -2.46 -5.64 2.53
CA HIS A 112 -2.82 -5.16 1.19
C HIS A 112 -3.76 -6.13 0.45
N ALA A 113 -3.49 -7.41 0.52
CA ALA A 113 -4.31 -8.46 -0.07
C ALA A 113 -4.14 -9.75 0.73
N LEU A 114 -5.11 -10.64 0.63
CA LEU A 114 -5.01 -11.96 1.25
C LEU A 114 -4.18 -12.88 0.35
N PRO A 115 -3.04 -13.41 0.83
CA PRO A 115 -2.24 -14.33 0.04
C PRO A 115 -2.89 -15.72 -0.03
N PRO A 116 -2.62 -16.52 -1.09
CA PRO A 116 -3.25 -17.82 -1.30
C PRO A 116 -3.10 -18.81 -0.14
N GLU A 117 -1.99 -18.76 0.59
CA GLU A 117 -1.72 -19.62 1.75
C GLU A 117 -2.64 -19.36 2.95
N PHE A 118 -3.32 -18.20 2.97
CA PHE A 118 -4.34 -17.85 3.95
C PHE A 118 -5.75 -17.76 3.33
N ALA A 119 -5.97 -18.44 2.19
CA ALA A 119 -7.28 -18.39 1.54
C ALA A 119 -8.40 -18.82 2.51
N GLY A 120 -9.37 -17.92 2.73
CA GLY A 120 -10.47 -18.13 3.67
C GLY A 120 -10.16 -17.83 5.13
N ASP A 121 -8.93 -17.46 5.47
CA ASP A 121 -8.49 -17.13 6.84
C ASP A 121 -7.82 -15.74 6.90
N ALA A 122 -8.60 -14.71 6.63
CA ALA A 122 -8.13 -13.33 6.69
C ALA A 122 -7.74 -12.91 8.12
N ASP A 123 -8.40 -13.44 9.14
CA ASP A 123 -8.08 -13.13 10.54
C ASP A 123 -6.73 -13.73 10.93
N GLY A 124 -6.45 -14.98 10.57
CA GLY A 124 -5.16 -15.60 10.80
C GLY A 124 -4.02 -14.88 10.06
N TYR A 125 -4.31 -14.37 8.84
CA TYR A 125 -3.33 -13.55 8.13
C TYR A 125 -3.03 -12.23 8.85
N ILE A 126 -4.05 -11.53 9.33
CA ILE A 126 -3.86 -10.28 10.10
C ILE A 126 -3.08 -10.55 11.39
N ASP A 127 -3.34 -11.66 12.09
CA ASP A 127 -2.56 -12.06 13.27
C ASP A 127 -1.08 -12.27 12.91
N ALA A 128 -0.79 -12.96 11.81
CA ALA A 128 0.56 -13.14 11.33
C ALA A 128 1.21 -11.79 10.99
N ALA A 129 0.54 -10.92 10.24
CA ALA A 129 1.05 -9.60 9.84
C ALA A 129 1.33 -8.70 11.07
N ILE A 130 0.45 -8.70 12.06
CA ILE A 130 0.66 -8.03 13.35
C ILE A 130 1.93 -8.56 14.03
N GLY A 131 2.15 -9.87 14.03
CA GLY A 131 3.34 -10.49 14.59
C GLY A 131 4.66 -10.10 13.91
N TRP A 132 4.61 -9.61 12.67
CA TRP A 132 5.81 -9.15 11.94
C TRP A 132 6.23 -7.74 12.32
N LEU A 133 5.29 -6.86 12.71
CA LEU A 133 5.53 -5.44 12.96
C LEU A 133 6.66 -5.18 13.99
N PRO A 134 6.71 -5.84 15.17
CA PRO A 134 7.77 -5.59 16.12
C PRO A 134 9.17 -5.88 15.56
N ARG A 135 9.29 -6.92 14.73
CA ARG A 135 10.57 -7.31 14.12
C ARG A 135 10.99 -6.32 13.05
N LEU A 136 10.08 -5.94 12.15
CA LEU A 136 10.33 -4.95 11.09
C LEU A 136 10.65 -3.57 11.68
N HIS A 137 9.96 -3.19 12.77
CA HIS A 137 10.20 -1.95 13.49
C HIS A 137 11.58 -1.94 14.17
N ALA A 138 11.96 -3.03 14.85
CA ALA A 138 13.26 -3.16 15.50
C ALA A 138 14.44 -3.08 14.51
N GLU A 139 14.24 -3.49 13.25
CA GLU A 139 15.22 -3.33 12.17
C GLU A 139 15.25 -1.90 11.56
N GLY A 140 14.42 -0.96 12.03
CA GLY A 140 14.33 0.40 11.50
C GLY A 140 13.71 0.47 10.10
N LEU A 141 12.95 -0.54 9.71
CA LEU A 141 12.41 -0.68 8.36
C LEU A 141 11.02 -0.05 8.16
N VAL A 142 10.35 0.39 9.23
CA VAL A 142 8.96 0.88 9.16
C VAL A 142 8.85 2.25 9.79
N ASP A 143 8.41 3.23 9.00
CA ASP A 143 8.06 4.59 9.48
C ASP A 143 6.54 4.75 9.71
N ALA A 144 5.72 3.96 9.00
CA ALA A 144 4.27 3.96 9.12
C ALA A 144 3.69 2.58 8.75
N VAL A 145 2.44 2.34 9.13
CA VAL A 145 1.68 1.15 8.75
C VAL A 145 0.44 1.56 7.97
N ASP A 146 0.11 0.78 6.95
CA ASP A 146 -1.04 1.00 6.09
C ASP A 146 -1.82 -0.31 5.90
N ALA A 147 -3.07 -0.19 5.52
CA ALA A 147 -3.93 -1.33 5.18
C ALA A 147 -4.84 -0.98 3.99
N PHE A 148 -5.38 -1.98 3.33
CA PHE A 148 -6.40 -1.82 2.31
C PHE A 148 -7.76 -2.25 2.87
N CYS A 149 -8.56 -1.27 3.30
CA CYS A 149 -9.89 -1.46 3.87
C CYS A 149 -10.94 -1.42 2.76
N GLU A 150 -11.26 -2.59 2.23
CA GLU A 150 -12.21 -2.77 1.12
C GLU A 150 -12.82 -4.16 1.10
N GLY A 151 -13.93 -4.33 0.38
CA GLY A 151 -14.61 -5.62 0.25
C GLY A 151 -13.75 -6.74 -0.35
N ILE A 152 -12.76 -6.39 -1.16
CA ILE A 152 -11.75 -7.30 -1.73
C ILE A 152 -10.44 -7.32 -0.95
N GLY A 153 -10.32 -6.49 0.06
CA GLY A 153 -9.17 -6.37 0.97
C GLY A 153 -9.52 -6.88 2.37
N PHE A 154 -9.36 -6.00 3.35
CA PHE A 154 -9.63 -6.31 4.75
C PHE A 154 -10.80 -5.50 5.29
N SER A 155 -11.54 -6.08 6.24
CA SER A 155 -12.66 -5.42 6.90
C SER A 155 -12.19 -4.28 7.82
N PRO A 156 -13.09 -3.34 8.18
CA PRO A 156 -12.79 -2.32 9.19
C PRO A 156 -12.32 -2.89 10.53
N ALA A 157 -12.86 -4.04 10.95
CA ALA A 157 -12.46 -4.71 12.20
C ALA A 157 -11.02 -5.24 12.13
N GLN A 158 -10.64 -5.88 11.03
CA GLN A 158 -9.28 -6.37 10.78
C GLN A 158 -8.28 -5.21 10.67
N THR A 159 -8.64 -4.15 9.96
CA THR A 159 -7.85 -2.92 9.84
C THR A 159 -7.61 -2.28 11.21
N ARG A 160 -8.63 -2.21 12.06
CA ARG A 160 -8.52 -1.66 13.42
C ARG A 160 -7.50 -2.44 14.25
N ARG A 161 -7.52 -3.78 14.21
CA ARG A 161 -6.54 -4.62 14.90
C ARG A 161 -5.10 -4.33 14.47
N MET A 162 -4.88 -4.19 13.15
CA MET A 162 -3.56 -3.84 12.59
C MET A 162 -3.09 -2.47 13.08
N PHE A 163 -4.00 -1.48 13.14
CA PHE A 163 -3.69 -0.12 13.59
C PHE A 163 -3.42 -0.05 15.09
N GLU A 164 -4.16 -0.78 15.90
CA GLU A 164 -3.92 -0.89 17.34
C GLU A 164 -2.52 -1.46 17.63
N ALA A 165 -2.12 -2.50 16.89
CA ALA A 165 -0.77 -3.09 17.01
C ALA A 165 0.32 -2.10 16.56
N ALA A 166 0.13 -1.37 15.46
CA ALA A 166 1.05 -0.35 15.00
C ALA A 166 1.23 0.78 16.02
N ARG A 167 0.12 1.28 16.56
CA ARG A 167 0.10 2.36 17.57
C ARG A 167 0.75 1.94 18.88
N ALA A 168 0.60 0.68 19.28
CA ALA A 168 1.29 0.12 20.46
C ALA A 168 2.82 0.16 20.32
N LEU A 169 3.33 0.18 19.09
CA LEU A 169 4.75 0.36 18.76
C LEU A 169 5.14 1.83 18.53
N GLY A 170 4.21 2.77 18.67
CA GLY A 170 4.44 4.18 18.36
C GLY A 170 4.48 4.50 16.86
N LEU A 171 4.07 3.57 16.00
CA LEU A 171 4.05 3.76 14.56
C LEU A 171 2.76 4.48 14.13
N PRO A 172 2.88 5.56 13.33
CA PRO A 172 1.71 6.19 12.71
C PRO A 172 1.05 5.27 11.69
N VAL A 173 -0.23 5.54 11.42
CA VAL A 173 -1.03 4.74 10.48
C VAL A 173 -1.56 5.58 9.33
N LYS A 174 -1.82 4.93 8.21
CA LYS A 174 -2.46 5.45 6.99
C LYS A 174 -3.47 4.41 6.51
N LEU A 175 -4.34 4.76 5.58
CA LEU A 175 -5.32 3.81 5.07
C LEU A 175 -5.62 4.04 3.58
N HIS A 176 -5.57 2.98 2.77
CA HIS A 176 -6.32 2.92 1.52
C HIS A 176 -7.78 2.73 1.90
N ALA A 177 -8.58 3.76 1.71
CA ALA A 177 -9.93 3.87 2.25
C ALA A 177 -10.94 4.23 1.17
N ASP A 178 -12.10 3.58 1.23
CA ASP A 178 -13.28 3.95 0.44
C ASP A 178 -12.96 4.16 -1.06
N GLN A 179 -12.09 3.28 -1.59
CA GLN A 179 -11.62 3.34 -2.98
C GLN A 179 -12.66 2.78 -3.96
N LEU A 180 -13.32 1.70 -3.59
CA LEU A 180 -14.26 0.97 -4.44
C LEU A 180 -15.67 0.94 -3.84
N SER A 181 -15.79 1.18 -2.54
CA SER A 181 -17.05 1.19 -1.78
C SER A 181 -16.89 2.02 -0.50
N ASP A 182 -18.00 2.50 0.06
CA ASP A 182 -18.01 3.14 1.38
C ASP A 182 -18.10 2.08 2.47
N LEU A 183 -16.98 1.79 3.12
CA LEU A 183 -16.92 0.94 4.32
C LEU A 183 -16.64 1.75 5.60
N GLY A 184 -16.70 3.07 5.53
CA GLY A 184 -16.32 3.97 6.61
C GLY A 184 -14.82 4.00 6.87
N GLY A 185 -14.00 3.67 5.85
CA GLY A 185 -12.55 3.60 5.95
C GLY A 185 -11.93 4.94 6.32
N ALA A 186 -12.39 6.02 5.70
CA ALA A 186 -11.88 7.37 6.00
C ALA A 186 -12.15 7.78 7.45
N ALA A 187 -13.34 7.47 7.98
CA ALA A 187 -13.66 7.71 9.39
C ALA A 187 -12.79 6.84 10.31
N LEU A 188 -12.61 5.55 9.97
CA LEU A 188 -11.72 4.65 10.71
C LEU A 188 -10.27 5.17 10.77
N ALA A 189 -9.71 5.64 9.65
CA ALA A 189 -8.39 6.23 9.61
C ALA A 189 -8.30 7.43 10.55
N ALA A 190 -9.28 8.34 10.46
CA ALA A 190 -9.35 9.55 11.27
C ALA A 190 -9.44 9.25 12.77
N GLU A 191 -10.37 8.40 13.19
CA GLU A 191 -10.57 7.96 14.58
C GLU A 191 -9.33 7.25 15.15
N SER A 192 -8.57 6.59 14.29
CA SER A 192 -7.31 5.94 14.66
C SER A 192 -6.13 6.92 14.77
N GLY A 193 -6.33 8.22 14.55
CA GLY A 193 -5.26 9.22 14.50
C GLY A 193 -4.36 9.04 13.28
N GLY A 194 -4.92 8.58 12.17
CA GLY A 194 -4.20 8.33 10.93
C GLY A 194 -3.66 9.59 10.27
N LEU A 195 -2.47 9.50 9.69
CA LEU A 195 -1.85 10.59 8.94
C LEU A 195 -2.66 10.95 7.71
N SER A 196 -3.16 9.95 7.01
CA SER A 196 -3.98 10.14 5.80
C SER A 196 -4.98 9.02 5.58
N ALA A 197 -6.04 9.34 4.84
CA ALA A 197 -6.89 8.39 4.14
C ALA A 197 -6.68 8.62 2.65
N ASP A 198 -6.25 7.58 1.97
CA ASP A 198 -5.79 7.61 0.59
C ASP A 198 -6.88 6.98 -0.31
N HIS A 199 -7.06 7.48 -1.54
CA HIS A 199 -8.13 7.21 -2.49
C HIS A 199 -9.40 8.01 -2.18
N ILE A 200 -10.25 7.53 -1.31
CA ILE A 200 -11.47 8.19 -0.80
C ILE A 200 -12.54 8.54 -1.86
N GLU A 201 -12.55 7.85 -3.01
CA GLU A 201 -13.51 8.09 -4.10
C GLU A 201 -14.97 7.89 -3.66
N PHE A 202 -15.21 6.97 -2.71
CA PHE A 202 -16.54 6.60 -2.21
C PHE A 202 -16.82 7.09 -0.79
N THR A 203 -15.94 7.89 -0.22
CA THR A 203 -16.10 8.40 1.15
C THR A 203 -17.40 9.18 1.34
N SER A 204 -18.13 8.87 2.40
CA SER A 204 -19.34 9.59 2.82
C SER A 204 -19.02 10.96 3.44
N GLU A 205 -20.05 11.79 3.58
CA GLU A 205 -19.91 13.06 4.30
C GLU A 205 -19.46 12.87 5.77
N ASP A 206 -19.83 11.76 6.40
CA ASP A 206 -19.41 11.45 7.77
C ASP A 206 -17.91 11.15 7.81
N GLY A 207 -17.38 10.43 6.79
CA GLY A 207 -15.94 10.23 6.63
C GLY A 207 -15.19 11.56 6.45
N VAL A 208 -15.70 12.45 5.60
CA VAL A 208 -15.11 13.79 5.41
C VAL A 208 -15.12 14.60 6.71
N ARG A 209 -16.23 14.59 7.46
CA ARG A 209 -16.33 15.26 8.76
C ARG A 209 -15.36 14.69 9.79
N ALA A 210 -15.22 13.37 9.85
CA ALA A 210 -14.27 12.73 10.75
C ALA A 210 -12.83 13.11 10.43
N MET A 211 -12.43 13.08 9.14
CA MET A 211 -11.10 13.52 8.71
C MET A 211 -10.82 14.97 9.10
N ALA A 212 -11.77 15.86 8.85
CA ALA A 212 -11.62 17.28 9.21
C ALA A 212 -11.47 17.48 10.73
N LEU A 213 -12.25 16.75 11.53
CA LEU A 213 -12.21 16.83 13.00
C LEU A 213 -10.87 16.36 13.57
N HIS A 214 -10.31 15.31 13.02
CA HIS A 214 -9.07 14.68 13.51
C HIS A 214 -7.80 15.17 12.80
N GLY A 215 -7.94 16.03 11.79
CA GLY A 215 -6.80 16.55 11.02
C GLY A 215 -6.14 15.51 10.10
N THR A 216 -6.87 14.46 9.72
CA THR A 216 -6.39 13.43 8.78
C THR A 216 -6.37 13.98 7.36
N VAL A 217 -5.25 13.80 6.67
CA VAL A 217 -5.08 14.33 5.30
C VAL A 217 -5.79 13.46 4.28
N ALA A 218 -6.54 14.09 3.38
CA ALA A 218 -7.10 13.45 2.20
C ALA A 218 -6.04 13.34 1.11
N VAL A 219 -5.69 12.11 0.69
CA VAL A 219 -4.75 11.88 -0.42
C VAL A 219 -5.50 11.37 -1.63
N LEU A 220 -5.66 12.23 -2.63
CA LEU A 220 -6.33 11.90 -3.88
C LEU A 220 -5.35 11.27 -4.87
N LEU A 221 -5.82 10.25 -5.59
CA LEU A 221 -5.03 9.47 -6.55
C LEU A 221 -5.64 9.52 -7.96
N PRO A 222 -5.69 10.70 -8.60
CA PRO A 222 -6.37 10.86 -9.89
C PRO A 222 -5.80 9.97 -10.99
N GLY A 223 -4.51 9.64 -10.93
CA GLY A 223 -3.89 8.70 -11.85
C GLY A 223 -4.44 7.29 -11.72
N ALA A 224 -4.63 6.80 -10.49
CA ALA A 224 -5.23 5.49 -10.23
C ALA A 224 -6.70 5.47 -10.69
N PHE A 225 -7.48 6.49 -10.35
CA PHE A 225 -8.86 6.67 -10.77
C PHE A 225 -8.99 6.60 -12.29
N HIS A 226 -8.13 7.34 -13.01
CA HIS A 226 -8.12 7.34 -14.48
C HIS A 226 -7.77 5.96 -15.06
N VAL A 227 -6.71 5.31 -14.55
CA VAL A 227 -6.27 3.98 -15.02
C VAL A 227 -7.33 2.90 -14.73
N LEU A 228 -8.03 2.99 -13.62
CA LEU A 228 -9.13 2.11 -13.28
C LEU A 228 -10.40 2.40 -14.09
N ARG A 229 -10.45 3.52 -14.83
CA ARG A 229 -11.60 3.97 -15.63
C ARG A 229 -12.84 4.19 -14.77
N GLU A 230 -12.64 4.64 -13.55
CA GLU A 230 -13.75 5.00 -12.67
C GLU A 230 -14.49 6.23 -13.22
N THR A 231 -15.79 6.30 -12.94
CA THR A 231 -16.70 7.31 -13.53
C THR A 231 -17.45 8.11 -12.47
N LYS A 232 -17.08 8.03 -11.21
CA LYS A 232 -17.75 8.73 -10.14
C LYS A 232 -17.38 10.21 -10.05
#